data_0395281a61c1235a3be7a53d78204336
#
_entry.id   0395281a61c1235a3be7a53d78204336
#
_cell.length_a   1.000
_cell.length_b   1.000
_cell.length_c   1.000
_cell.angle_alpha   90.00
_cell.angle_beta   90.00
_cell.angle_gamma   90.00
#
_symmetry.space_group_name_H-M   'P 1'
#
loop_
_entity.id
_entity.type
_entity.pdbx_description
1 polymer ?
#
loop_
_entity_poly.entity_id
_entity_poly.type
_entity_poly.pdbx_seq_one_letter_code
_entity_poly.pdbx_strand_id
1 'polypeptide(L)'
;FLVEEFVDGDEFACDGFWDANGNTVITGIYQHPFASSLDVSDTVYYTSTKVVAETIEPTIKVLEYIGNKLGMRRFPFHFEFRKSGNNKIFPIELNPLRFGQVALPDITEYAFGFNPYDLFFTDKAPSWDSLLNDAGNSKVYAFVLASIPDKYKPETYCFDKESFCNSFGEKLLNYLPSNPEVTPFFGVAHVVGDKVEEVLEYLNLDFEGFLKSREKD
;
A
#
# COMPACT_ATOMS: atom_id res chain seq x y z
N PHE A 1 -3.84 8.90 25.95
CA PHE A 1 -2.83 8.02 25.37
C PHE A 1 -3.42 6.62 25.25
N LEU A 2 -3.29 5.99 24.08
CA LEU A 2 -3.52 4.56 23.88
C LEU A 2 -2.18 3.85 24.12
N VAL A 3 -2.19 2.75 24.86
CA VAL A 3 -1.01 1.90 25.11
C VAL A 3 -1.41 0.47 24.77
N GLU A 4 -0.70 -0.13 23.83
CA GLU A 4 -0.97 -1.47 23.34
C GLU A 4 0.29 -2.33 23.44
N GLU A 5 0.11 -3.64 23.41
CA GLU A 5 1.22 -4.58 23.32
C GLU A 5 1.89 -4.45 21.94
N PHE A 6 3.22 -4.38 21.93
CA PHE A 6 3.95 -4.46 20.67
C PHE A 6 3.86 -5.88 20.11
N VAL A 7 3.35 -5.99 18.89
CA VAL A 7 3.27 -7.26 18.17
C VAL A 7 4.44 -7.37 17.21
N ASP A 8 5.32 -8.33 17.43
CA ASP A 8 6.41 -8.65 16.51
C ASP A 8 5.89 -9.39 15.27
N GLY A 9 6.41 -9.06 14.10
CA GLY A 9 6.03 -9.66 12.82
C GLY A 9 6.01 -8.65 11.67
N ASP A 10 5.87 -9.18 10.47
CA ASP A 10 5.73 -8.36 9.26
C ASP A 10 4.38 -7.66 9.25
N GLU A 11 4.38 -6.40 8.84
CA GLU A 11 3.17 -5.59 8.74
C GLU A 11 2.60 -5.63 7.32
N PHE A 12 1.28 -5.67 7.25
CA PHE A 12 0.51 -5.74 6.01
C PHE A 12 -0.69 -4.81 6.07
N ALA A 13 -1.08 -4.32 4.91
CA ALA A 13 -2.35 -3.67 4.68
C ALA A 13 -3.20 -4.50 3.72
N CYS A 14 -4.51 -4.52 3.93
CA CYS A 14 -5.46 -5.24 3.11
C CYS A 14 -6.63 -4.34 2.76
N ASP A 15 -6.90 -4.18 1.47
CA ASP A 15 -8.09 -3.54 0.96
C ASP A 15 -9.15 -4.58 0.60
N GLY A 16 -10.39 -4.26 0.91
CA GLY A 16 -11.50 -5.14 0.60
C GLY A 16 -12.85 -4.55 0.99
N PHE A 17 -13.87 -5.36 0.87
CA PHE A 17 -15.22 -4.98 1.28
C PHE A 17 -16.03 -6.20 1.70
N TRP A 18 -17.06 -5.99 2.50
CA TRP A 18 -18.13 -6.96 2.66
C TRP A 18 -19.19 -6.72 1.58
N ASP A 19 -19.50 -7.76 0.80
CA ASP A 19 -20.47 -7.69 -0.30
C ASP A 19 -21.92 -7.50 0.20
N ALA A 20 -22.89 -7.48 -0.71
CA ALA A 20 -24.32 -7.36 -0.38
C ALA A 20 -24.82 -8.50 0.53
N ASN A 21 -24.21 -9.67 0.48
CA ASN A 21 -24.56 -10.84 1.29
C ASN A 21 -23.79 -10.91 2.60
N GLY A 22 -22.74 -10.10 2.76
CA GLY A 22 -21.83 -10.07 3.90
C GLY A 22 -20.63 -10.99 3.77
N ASN A 23 -20.34 -11.49 2.57
CA ASN A 23 -19.11 -12.21 2.30
C ASN A 23 -17.95 -11.24 2.23
N THR A 24 -16.80 -11.64 2.76
CA THR A 24 -15.57 -10.85 2.67
C THR A 24 -14.96 -10.98 1.29
N VAL A 25 -14.76 -9.85 0.62
CA VAL A 25 -14.09 -9.75 -0.66
C VAL A 25 -12.78 -8.98 -0.46
N ILE A 26 -11.64 -9.64 -0.64
CA ILE A 26 -10.33 -9.00 -0.64
C ILE A 26 -10.01 -8.54 -2.04
N THR A 27 -9.61 -7.28 -2.18
CA THR A 27 -9.22 -6.67 -3.46
C THR A 27 -7.73 -6.41 -3.56
N GLY A 28 -7.00 -6.35 -2.46
CA GLY A 28 -5.55 -6.20 -2.45
C GLY A 28 -4.96 -6.52 -1.08
N ILE A 29 -3.75 -7.08 -1.07
CA ILE A 29 -2.93 -7.21 0.13
C ILE A 29 -1.54 -6.69 -0.20
N TYR A 30 -1.02 -5.83 0.67
CA TYR A 30 0.24 -5.13 0.51
C TYR A 30 1.11 -5.39 1.73
N GLN A 31 2.37 -5.71 1.53
CA GLN A 31 3.33 -5.72 2.63
C GLN A 31 3.85 -4.31 2.86
N HIS A 32 3.95 -3.92 4.13
CA HIS A 32 4.45 -2.63 4.57
C HIS A 32 5.80 -2.82 5.29
N PRO A 33 6.92 -2.73 4.57
CA PRO A 33 8.24 -2.86 5.15
C PRO A 33 8.69 -1.53 5.78
N PHE A 34 9.55 -1.64 6.78
CA PHE A 34 10.16 -0.50 7.46
C PHE A 34 11.70 -0.53 7.28
N ALA A 35 12.31 0.64 7.14
CA ALA A 35 13.76 0.75 7.05
C ALA A 35 14.46 0.36 8.37
N SER A 36 13.79 0.52 9.51
CA SER A 36 14.27 0.15 10.84
C SER A 36 13.12 -0.06 11.81
N SER A 37 13.39 -0.60 13.00
CA SER A 37 12.40 -0.77 14.08
C SER A 37 11.86 0.56 14.66
N LEU A 38 12.46 1.69 14.32
CA LEU A 38 12.03 3.03 14.72
C LEU A 38 11.34 3.78 13.59
N ASP A 39 11.33 3.20 12.39
CA ASP A 39 10.64 3.76 11.24
C ASP A 39 9.12 3.57 11.43
N VAL A 40 8.39 4.63 11.22
CA VAL A 40 6.91 4.67 11.27
C VAL A 40 6.36 5.36 10.01
N SER A 41 7.16 5.42 8.94
CA SER A 41 6.80 6.09 7.70
C SER A 41 6.06 5.15 6.76
N ASP A 42 5.11 5.69 6.02
CA ASP A 42 4.38 5.00 4.95
C ASP A 42 5.14 5.04 3.61
N THR A 43 6.48 4.93 3.64
CA THR A 43 7.30 5.19 2.45
C THR A 43 7.08 4.17 1.35
N VAL A 44 6.99 2.89 1.69
CA VAL A 44 6.84 1.81 0.70
C VAL A 44 5.76 0.82 1.12
N TYR A 45 4.87 0.52 0.17
CA TYR A 45 4.00 -0.65 0.20
C TYR A 45 4.23 -1.45 -1.07
N TYR A 46 4.21 -2.76 -0.99
CA TYR A 46 4.32 -3.59 -2.19
C TYR A 46 3.41 -4.80 -2.17
N THR A 47 3.07 -5.28 -3.37
CA THR A 47 2.31 -6.51 -3.56
C THR A 47 2.93 -7.40 -4.63
N SER A 48 2.62 -8.67 -4.57
CA SER A 48 2.94 -9.68 -5.58
C SER A 48 1.99 -10.87 -5.41
N THR A 49 1.97 -11.79 -6.36
CA THR A 49 1.25 -13.07 -6.22
C THR A 49 1.66 -13.82 -4.95
N LYS A 50 2.95 -13.79 -4.59
CA LYS A 50 3.48 -14.40 -3.37
C LYS A 50 2.91 -13.75 -2.11
N VAL A 51 2.92 -12.42 -2.02
CA VAL A 51 2.38 -11.68 -0.87
C VAL A 51 0.91 -12.06 -0.63
N VAL A 52 0.11 -12.06 -1.70
CA VAL A 52 -1.30 -12.41 -1.60
C VAL A 52 -1.48 -13.88 -1.22
N ALA A 53 -0.79 -14.81 -1.90
CA ALA A 53 -0.94 -16.24 -1.63
C ALA A 53 -0.61 -16.65 -0.18
N GLU A 54 0.38 -15.99 0.41
CA GLU A 54 0.84 -16.30 1.78
C GLU A 54 -0.04 -15.68 2.88
N THR A 55 -0.92 -14.73 2.54
CA THR A 55 -1.64 -13.94 3.53
C THR A 55 -3.16 -13.97 3.40
N ILE A 56 -3.70 -14.27 2.21
CA ILE A 56 -5.11 -14.10 1.91
C ILE A 56 -6.02 -14.99 2.81
N GLU A 57 -5.71 -16.27 2.95
CA GLU A 57 -6.55 -17.18 3.73
C GLU A 57 -6.69 -16.81 5.22
N PRO A 58 -5.60 -16.55 5.97
CA PRO A 58 -5.71 -16.15 7.36
C PRO A 58 -6.39 -14.78 7.51
N THR A 59 -6.18 -13.86 6.56
CA THR A 59 -6.82 -12.53 6.58
C THR A 59 -8.32 -12.62 6.37
N ILE A 60 -8.79 -13.42 5.39
CA ILE A 60 -10.24 -13.67 5.18
C ILE A 60 -10.89 -14.17 6.46
N LYS A 61 -10.30 -15.15 7.16
CA LYS A 61 -10.89 -15.72 8.39
C LYS A 61 -11.12 -14.68 9.48
N VAL A 62 -10.19 -13.74 9.66
CA VAL A 62 -10.32 -12.64 10.62
C VAL A 62 -11.43 -11.68 10.20
N LEU A 63 -11.42 -11.27 8.93
CA LEU A 63 -12.40 -10.30 8.41
C LEU A 63 -13.82 -10.89 8.32
N GLU A 64 -13.97 -12.16 7.99
CA GLU A 64 -15.26 -12.86 8.06
C GLU A 64 -15.80 -12.89 9.50
N TYR A 65 -14.94 -13.16 10.48
CA TYR A 65 -15.36 -13.12 11.88
C TYR A 65 -15.85 -11.73 12.28
N ILE A 66 -15.09 -10.67 11.93
CA ILE A 66 -15.47 -9.27 12.20
C ILE A 66 -16.77 -8.92 11.48
N GLY A 67 -16.85 -9.16 10.18
CA GLY A 67 -18.01 -8.84 9.34
C GLY A 67 -19.29 -9.51 9.82
N ASN A 68 -19.21 -10.81 10.18
CA ASN A 68 -20.35 -11.56 10.69
C ASN A 68 -20.80 -11.05 12.07
N LYS A 69 -19.87 -10.72 12.97
CA LYS A 69 -20.20 -10.20 14.31
C LYS A 69 -20.85 -8.83 14.25
N LEU A 70 -20.45 -7.98 13.31
CA LEU A 70 -20.96 -6.62 13.15
C LEU A 70 -22.10 -6.52 12.13
N GLY A 71 -22.43 -7.60 11.41
CA GLY A 71 -23.47 -7.61 10.38
C GLY A 71 -23.12 -6.73 9.17
N MET A 72 -21.83 -6.64 8.84
CA MET A 72 -21.35 -5.74 7.77
C MET A 72 -21.84 -6.18 6.39
N ARG A 73 -22.27 -5.20 5.59
CA ARG A 73 -22.73 -5.41 4.21
C ARG A 73 -22.50 -4.17 3.37
N ARG A 74 -22.08 -4.34 2.12
CA ARG A 74 -21.77 -3.25 1.17
C ARG A 74 -20.86 -2.20 1.79
N PHE A 75 -19.78 -2.66 2.43
CA PHE A 75 -18.97 -1.83 3.29
C PHE A 75 -17.49 -2.01 2.96
N PRO A 76 -16.82 -1.00 2.36
CA PRO A 76 -15.40 -1.07 2.06
C PRO A 76 -14.57 -0.85 3.33
N PHE A 77 -13.38 -1.42 3.35
CA PHE A 77 -12.44 -1.29 4.46
C PHE A 77 -11.00 -1.28 3.98
N HIS A 78 -10.17 -0.68 4.79
CA HIS A 78 -8.72 -0.83 4.81
C HIS A 78 -8.32 -1.44 6.16
N PHE A 79 -7.66 -2.57 6.14
CA PHE A 79 -7.33 -3.34 7.34
C PHE A 79 -5.82 -3.52 7.46
N GLU A 80 -5.26 -3.02 8.55
CA GLU A 80 -3.84 -3.15 8.87
C GLU A 80 -3.63 -4.22 9.92
N PHE A 81 -2.61 -5.07 9.71
CA PHE A 81 -2.34 -6.19 10.59
C PHE A 81 -0.88 -6.59 10.57
N ARG A 82 -0.43 -7.25 11.63
CA ARG A 82 0.85 -7.94 11.65
C ARG A 82 0.66 -9.45 11.57
N LYS A 83 1.55 -10.08 10.82
CA LYS A 83 1.61 -11.54 10.69
C LYS A 83 2.87 -12.06 11.38
N SER A 84 2.67 -12.87 12.43
CA SER A 84 3.77 -13.54 13.13
C SER A 84 4.28 -14.77 12.36
N GLY A 85 5.45 -15.28 12.75
CA GLY A 85 6.08 -16.42 12.09
C GLY A 85 5.28 -17.74 12.07
N ASN A 86 4.21 -17.84 12.88
CA ASN A 86 3.27 -18.97 12.87
C ASN A 86 1.99 -18.69 12.06
N ASN A 87 2.02 -17.72 11.15
CA ASN A 87 0.89 -17.26 10.32
C ASN A 87 -0.32 -16.71 11.10
N LYS A 88 -0.13 -16.33 12.36
CA LYS A 88 -1.18 -15.70 13.15
C LYS A 88 -1.30 -14.24 12.77
N ILE A 89 -2.54 -13.81 12.49
CA ILE A 89 -2.89 -12.42 12.18
C ILE A 89 -3.23 -11.69 13.49
N PHE A 90 -2.61 -10.53 13.66
CA PHE A 90 -2.88 -9.59 14.75
C PHE A 90 -3.40 -8.29 14.13
N PRO A 91 -4.69 -7.97 14.30
CA PRO A 91 -5.25 -6.70 13.86
C PRO A 91 -4.51 -5.52 14.52
N ILE A 92 -4.18 -4.53 13.72
CA ILE A 92 -3.64 -3.23 14.17
C ILE A 92 -4.73 -2.18 14.05
N GLU A 93 -5.26 -1.99 12.85
CA GLU A 93 -6.29 -0.99 12.58
C GLU A 93 -7.27 -1.50 11.53
N LEU A 94 -8.54 -1.16 11.71
CA LEU A 94 -9.58 -1.34 10.68
C LEU A 94 -10.19 0.02 10.35
N ASN A 95 -9.84 0.55 9.21
CA ASN A 95 -10.32 1.82 8.69
C ASN A 95 -11.58 1.61 7.85
N PRO A 96 -12.76 2.05 8.34
CA PRO A 96 -14.03 1.84 7.66
C PRO A 96 -14.27 2.85 6.54
N LEU A 97 -15.15 2.47 5.60
CA LEU A 97 -15.67 3.30 4.52
C LEU A 97 -14.62 3.81 3.53
N ARG A 98 -13.45 3.20 3.48
CA ARG A 98 -12.39 3.53 2.52
C ARG A 98 -11.55 2.32 2.17
N PHE A 99 -10.87 2.38 1.04
CA PHE A 99 -9.67 1.61 0.75
C PHE A 99 -8.43 2.34 1.25
N GLY A 100 -7.26 1.79 1.04
CA GLY A 100 -5.98 2.37 1.44
C GLY A 100 -5.75 3.78 0.91
N GLN A 101 -4.76 4.43 1.50
CA GLN A 101 -4.43 5.83 1.20
C GLN A 101 -4.18 6.05 -0.28
N VAL A 102 -4.20 7.32 -0.63
CA VAL A 102 -3.98 7.89 -1.96
C VAL A 102 -3.20 6.98 -2.88
N ALA A 103 -3.89 6.39 -3.88
CA ALA A 103 -3.31 5.57 -4.93
C ALA A 103 -2.69 4.21 -4.49
N LEU A 104 -2.83 3.77 -3.24
CA LEU A 104 -2.40 2.43 -2.83
C LEU A 104 -3.19 1.33 -3.58
N PRO A 105 -4.52 1.42 -3.74
CA PRO A 105 -5.29 0.46 -4.51
C PRO A 105 -4.88 0.35 -5.98
N ASP A 106 -4.25 1.39 -6.55
CA ASP A 106 -3.80 1.39 -7.95
C ASP A 106 -2.71 0.34 -8.20
N ILE A 107 -1.94 -0.03 -7.16
CA ILE A 107 -0.95 -1.12 -7.29
C ILE A 107 -1.63 -2.43 -7.66
N THR A 108 -2.83 -2.67 -7.15
CA THR A 108 -3.62 -3.86 -7.48
C THR A 108 -3.96 -3.92 -8.97
N GLU A 109 -4.32 -2.79 -9.57
CA GLU A 109 -4.62 -2.72 -11.00
C GLU A 109 -3.37 -3.02 -11.84
N TYR A 110 -2.21 -2.49 -11.48
CA TYR A 110 -0.96 -2.83 -12.14
C TYR A 110 -0.56 -4.30 -11.96
N ALA A 111 -0.76 -4.85 -10.77
CA ALA A 111 -0.33 -6.20 -10.44
C ALA A 111 -1.25 -7.29 -10.98
N PHE A 112 -2.57 -7.05 -10.96
CA PHE A 112 -3.58 -8.08 -11.16
C PHE A 112 -4.61 -7.74 -12.24
N GLY A 113 -4.55 -6.53 -12.83
CA GLY A 113 -5.36 -6.15 -14.00
C GLY A 113 -6.82 -5.84 -13.69
N PHE A 114 -7.19 -5.54 -12.45
CA PHE A 114 -8.53 -5.13 -12.09
C PHE A 114 -8.53 -3.91 -11.14
N ASN A 115 -9.56 -3.08 -11.26
CA ASN A 115 -9.72 -1.91 -10.40
C ASN A 115 -10.55 -2.28 -9.15
N PRO A 116 -10.02 -2.11 -7.91
CA PRO A 116 -10.75 -2.42 -6.67
C PRO A 116 -12.07 -1.67 -6.50
N TYR A 117 -12.15 -0.43 -6.96
CA TYR A 117 -13.37 0.37 -6.88
C TYR A 117 -14.47 -0.19 -7.79
N ASP A 118 -14.13 -0.63 -9.01
CA ASP A 118 -15.08 -1.26 -9.93
C ASP A 118 -15.65 -2.54 -9.34
N LEU A 119 -14.84 -3.34 -8.66
CA LEU A 119 -15.31 -4.55 -7.97
C LEU A 119 -16.30 -4.20 -6.86
N PHE A 120 -15.98 -3.20 -6.04
CA PHE A 120 -16.88 -2.74 -4.98
C PHE A 120 -18.22 -2.22 -5.53
N PHE A 121 -18.20 -1.34 -6.53
CA PHE A 121 -19.42 -0.77 -7.10
C PHE A 121 -20.28 -1.79 -7.87
N THR A 122 -19.64 -2.83 -8.42
CA THR A 122 -20.36 -3.91 -9.14
C THR A 122 -20.66 -5.12 -8.26
N ASP A 123 -20.27 -5.10 -7.00
CA ASP A 123 -20.46 -6.18 -6.02
C ASP A 123 -19.84 -7.52 -6.50
N LYS A 124 -18.63 -7.45 -7.08
CA LYS A 124 -17.91 -8.59 -7.66
C LYS A 124 -16.65 -8.91 -6.90
N ALA A 125 -16.26 -10.17 -6.87
CA ALA A 125 -14.98 -10.62 -6.33
C ALA A 125 -13.97 -10.90 -7.44
N PRO A 126 -12.67 -10.66 -7.21
CA PRO A 126 -11.63 -11.10 -8.13
C PRO A 126 -11.47 -12.63 -8.08
N SER A 127 -10.99 -13.21 -9.16
CA SER A 127 -10.69 -14.66 -9.22
C SER A 127 -9.25 -14.93 -8.72
N TRP A 128 -9.04 -14.87 -7.41
CA TRP A 128 -7.71 -15.08 -6.82
C TRP A 128 -7.09 -16.42 -7.21
N ASP A 129 -7.88 -17.50 -7.29
CA ASP A 129 -7.37 -18.81 -7.71
C ASP A 129 -6.72 -18.75 -9.10
N SER A 130 -7.31 -18.04 -10.04
CA SER A 130 -6.76 -17.85 -11.37
C SER A 130 -5.52 -16.96 -11.37
N LEU A 131 -5.56 -15.85 -10.64
CA LEU A 131 -4.48 -14.85 -10.58
C LEU A 131 -3.23 -15.40 -9.89
N LEU A 132 -3.39 -16.19 -8.83
CA LEU A 132 -2.29 -16.74 -8.06
C LEU A 132 -1.64 -17.95 -8.75
N ASN A 133 -2.36 -18.63 -9.65
CA ASN A 133 -1.83 -19.73 -10.44
C ASN A 133 -1.19 -19.29 -11.77
N ASP A 134 -1.19 -17.99 -12.07
CA ASP A 134 -0.48 -17.45 -13.24
C ASP A 134 1.02 -17.44 -12.99
N ALA A 135 1.71 -18.51 -13.43
CA ALA A 135 3.16 -18.65 -13.29
C ALA A 135 3.98 -17.57 -14.02
N GLY A 136 3.36 -16.77 -14.88
CA GLY A 136 3.99 -15.65 -15.59
C GLY A 136 4.14 -14.38 -14.76
N ASN A 137 3.40 -14.23 -13.67
CA ASN A 137 3.42 -13.02 -12.85
C ASN A 137 4.28 -13.18 -11.59
N SER A 138 5.60 -13.10 -11.76
CA SER A 138 6.57 -13.12 -10.65
C SER A 138 7.00 -11.70 -10.20
N LYS A 139 6.45 -10.65 -10.80
CA LYS A 139 6.87 -9.27 -10.53
C LYS A 139 6.35 -8.76 -9.18
N VAL A 140 7.03 -7.75 -8.68
CA VAL A 140 6.68 -7.02 -7.45
C VAL A 140 6.28 -5.62 -7.85
N TYR A 141 5.11 -5.20 -7.42
CA TYR A 141 4.57 -3.87 -7.69
C TYR A 141 4.54 -3.07 -6.40
N ALA A 142 5.04 -1.85 -6.44
CA ALA A 142 5.16 -1.04 -5.24
C ALA A 142 4.62 0.38 -5.42
N PHE A 143 4.18 0.90 -4.32
CA PHE A 143 3.85 2.28 -4.04
C PHE A 143 5.04 2.90 -3.30
N VAL A 144 5.53 4.05 -3.75
CA VAL A 144 6.60 4.80 -3.09
C VAL A 144 6.12 6.22 -2.82
N LEU A 145 5.96 6.55 -1.54
CA LEU A 145 5.49 7.86 -1.10
C LEU A 145 6.67 8.84 -1.01
N ALA A 146 6.63 9.91 -1.80
CA ALA A 146 7.61 10.99 -1.72
C ALA A 146 7.30 11.90 -0.52
N SER A 147 7.76 11.51 0.66
CA SER A 147 7.56 12.25 1.91
C SER A 147 8.23 13.62 1.87
N ILE A 148 7.64 14.60 2.58
CA ILE A 148 8.20 15.95 2.72
C ILE A 148 9.27 15.92 3.82
N PRO A 149 10.56 16.20 3.51
CA PRO A 149 11.58 16.30 4.54
C PRO A 149 11.36 17.53 5.44
N ASP A 150 11.82 17.46 6.68
CA ASP A 150 11.72 18.56 7.67
C ASP A 150 12.37 19.87 7.18
N LYS A 151 13.37 19.76 6.34
CA LYS A 151 14.08 20.90 5.72
C LYS A 151 13.21 21.68 4.72
N TYR A 152 12.16 21.07 4.18
CA TYR A 152 11.36 21.68 3.13
C TYR A 152 10.61 22.92 3.62
N LYS A 153 10.76 24.01 2.87
CA LYS A 153 10.02 25.26 3.02
C LYS A 153 9.59 25.72 1.63
N PRO A 154 8.28 25.88 1.38
CA PRO A 154 7.77 26.25 0.05
C PRO A 154 8.38 27.52 -0.54
N GLU A 155 8.78 28.48 0.32
CA GLU A 155 9.38 29.73 -0.09
C GLU A 155 10.83 29.58 -0.57
N THR A 156 11.51 28.52 -0.13
CA THR A 156 12.95 28.32 -0.36
C THR A 156 13.23 27.18 -1.34
N TYR A 157 12.38 26.18 -1.34
CA TYR A 157 12.60 24.95 -2.12
C TYR A 157 11.40 24.60 -2.99
N CYS A 158 11.68 23.92 -4.09
CA CYS A 158 10.68 23.17 -4.86
C CYS A 158 11.15 21.71 -4.98
N PHE A 159 10.18 20.81 -5.09
CA PHE A 159 10.47 19.39 -5.32
C PHE A 159 10.81 19.15 -6.79
N ASP A 160 11.97 18.53 -7.03
CA ASP A 160 12.41 18.12 -8.36
C ASP A 160 11.75 16.80 -8.75
N LYS A 161 10.50 16.92 -9.19
CA LYS A 161 9.71 15.79 -9.68
C LYS A 161 10.44 15.00 -10.78
N GLU A 162 11.12 15.69 -11.70
CA GLU A 162 11.79 15.05 -12.83
C GLU A 162 12.94 14.15 -12.35
N SER A 163 13.81 14.66 -11.47
CA SER A 163 14.89 13.86 -10.90
C SER A 163 14.34 12.70 -10.07
N PHE A 164 13.26 12.91 -9.29
CA PHE A 164 12.61 11.84 -8.53
C PHE A 164 12.07 10.75 -9.47
N CYS A 165 11.31 11.09 -10.47
CA CYS A 165 10.80 10.12 -11.45
C CYS A 165 11.93 9.38 -12.18
N ASN A 166 12.99 10.09 -12.57
CA ASN A 166 14.13 9.53 -13.29
C ASN A 166 14.93 8.54 -12.40
N SER A 167 14.88 8.66 -11.07
CA SER A 167 15.56 7.73 -10.18
C SER A 167 15.04 6.29 -10.25
N PHE A 168 13.81 6.11 -10.72
CA PHE A 168 13.21 4.78 -10.92
C PHE A 168 13.51 4.19 -12.31
N GLY A 169 13.91 4.99 -13.28
CA GLY A 169 14.18 4.56 -14.65
C GLY A 169 12.97 3.88 -15.30
N GLU A 170 13.22 2.75 -15.97
CA GLU A 170 12.19 1.96 -16.64
C GLU A 170 11.21 1.25 -15.68
N LYS A 171 11.51 1.24 -14.37
CA LYS A 171 10.65 0.66 -13.35
C LYS A 171 9.47 1.56 -12.99
N LEU A 172 9.50 2.84 -13.33
CA LEU A 172 8.39 3.76 -13.08
C LEU A 172 7.19 3.42 -13.97
N LEU A 173 6.07 3.12 -13.34
CA LEU A 173 4.79 2.91 -14.03
C LEU A 173 3.98 4.19 -14.13
N ASN A 174 3.93 4.95 -13.04
CA ASN A 174 3.19 6.20 -12.95
C ASN A 174 3.70 7.06 -11.80
N TYR A 175 3.43 8.37 -11.87
CA TYR A 175 3.62 9.30 -10.77
C TYR A 175 2.40 10.19 -10.61
N LEU A 176 1.81 10.15 -9.43
CA LEU A 176 0.68 11.00 -9.03
C LEU A 176 1.20 12.14 -8.15
N PRO A 177 1.23 13.38 -8.65
CA PRO A 177 1.65 14.52 -7.85
C PRO A 177 0.63 14.86 -6.77
N SER A 178 1.11 15.36 -5.63
CA SER A 178 0.28 15.93 -4.59
C SER A 178 0.63 17.39 -4.34
N ASN A 179 -0.27 18.10 -3.66
CA ASN A 179 -0.01 19.47 -3.23
C ASN A 179 0.58 19.46 -1.80
N PRO A 180 1.86 19.80 -1.62
CA PRO A 180 2.52 19.78 -0.32
C PRO A 180 1.97 20.82 0.69
N GLU A 181 1.10 21.74 0.26
CA GLU A 181 0.40 22.67 1.15
C GLU A 181 -0.79 22.02 1.88
N VAL A 182 -1.30 20.89 1.34
CA VAL A 182 -2.48 20.18 1.88
C VAL A 182 -2.17 18.74 2.31
N THR A 183 -1.07 18.17 1.84
CA THR A 183 -0.69 16.79 2.14
C THR A 183 0.74 16.74 2.66
N PRO A 184 1.11 15.76 3.53
CA PRO A 184 2.47 15.63 4.04
C PRO A 184 3.44 14.96 3.05
N PHE A 185 3.15 14.97 1.74
CA PHE A 185 3.98 14.33 0.71
C PHE A 185 3.88 15.08 -0.63
N PHE A 186 4.92 14.93 -1.47
CA PHE A 186 4.98 15.54 -2.81
C PHE A 186 4.22 14.73 -3.88
N GLY A 187 3.98 13.47 -3.62
CA GLY A 187 3.30 12.58 -4.56
C GLY A 187 3.63 11.12 -4.31
N VAL A 188 3.13 10.28 -5.20
CA VAL A 188 3.28 8.83 -5.16
C VAL A 188 3.84 8.33 -6.48
N ALA A 189 4.90 7.54 -6.43
CA ALA A 189 5.37 6.76 -7.56
C ALA A 189 4.86 5.32 -7.47
N HIS A 190 4.30 4.80 -8.56
CA HIS A 190 4.05 3.38 -8.73
C HIS A 190 5.19 2.78 -9.53
N VAL A 191 5.77 1.72 -9.04
CA VAL A 191 6.94 1.09 -9.64
C VAL A 191 6.78 -0.42 -9.74
N VAL A 192 7.55 -1.03 -10.63
CA VAL A 192 7.61 -2.49 -10.79
C VAL A 192 9.05 -2.96 -10.67
N GLY A 193 9.26 -4.06 -9.96
CA GLY A 193 10.55 -4.75 -9.85
C GLY A 193 10.43 -6.23 -10.19
N ASP A 194 11.55 -6.84 -10.50
CA ASP A 194 11.61 -8.29 -10.71
C ASP A 194 11.78 -9.05 -9.39
N LYS A 195 12.24 -8.36 -8.34
CA LYS A 195 12.49 -8.92 -6.99
C LYS A 195 12.09 -7.93 -5.90
N VAL A 196 11.77 -8.46 -4.74
CA VAL A 196 11.42 -7.67 -3.55
C VAL A 196 12.57 -6.74 -3.15
N GLU A 197 13.82 -7.21 -3.21
CA GLU A 197 15.00 -6.44 -2.83
C GLU A 197 15.10 -5.12 -3.59
N GLU A 198 14.67 -5.10 -4.87
CA GLU A 198 14.71 -3.90 -5.70
C GLU A 198 13.73 -2.82 -5.23
N VAL A 199 12.57 -3.23 -4.70
CA VAL A 199 11.59 -2.26 -4.17
C VAL A 199 11.92 -1.85 -2.74
N LEU A 200 12.62 -2.69 -1.98
CA LEU A 200 13.09 -2.36 -0.63
C LEU A 200 14.21 -1.30 -0.64
N GLU A 201 14.94 -1.16 -1.73
CA GLU A 201 15.94 -0.08 -1.88
C GLU A 201 15.31 1.31 -1.73
N TYR A 202 14.03 1.46 -2.11
CA TYR A 202 13.31 2.72 -2.03
C TYR A 202 12.97 3.18 -0.60
N LEU A 203 13.07 2.29 0.40
CA LEU A 203 12.98 2.67 1.82
C LEU A 203 14.08 3.64 2.26
N ASN A 204 15.21 3.63 1.54
CA ASN A 204 16.37 4.44 1.85
C ASN A 204 16.55 5.65 0.93
N LEU A 205 15.48 6.04 0.20
CA LEU A 205 15.53 7.23 -0.64
C LEU A 205 15.76 8.50 0.20
N ASP A 206 16.74 9.28 -0.19
CA ASP A 206 16.98 10.61 0.38
C ASP A 206 16.10 11.65 -0.34
N PHE A 207 14.95 11.93 0.24
CA PHE A 207 14.02 12.93 -0.32
C PHE A 207 14.57 14.37 -0.26
N GLU A 208 15.56 14.67 0.60
CA GLU A 208 16.24 15.98 0.60
C GLU A 208 17.04 16.19 -0.69
N GLY A 209 17.58 15.11 -1.26
CA GLY A 209 18.33 15.14 -2.53
C GLY A 209 17.49 15.58 -3.72
N PHE A 210 16.17 15.51 -3.62
CA PHE A 210 15.22 15.97 -4.65
C PHE A 210 14.70 17.39 -4.40
N LEU A 211 15.25 18.14 -3.45
CA LEU A 211 14.88 19.54 -3.23
C LEU A 211 15.83 20.47 -4.03
N LYS A 212 15.26 21.30 -4.87
CA LYS A 212 15.94 22.39 -5.58
C LYS A 212 15.67 23.72 -4.89
N SER A 213 16.71 24.53 -4.66
CA SER A 213 16.54 25.90 -4.18
C SER A 213 15.78 26.73 -5.22
N ARG A 214 14.79 27.48 -4.76
CA ARG A 214 14.18 28.53 -5.59
C ARG A 214 15.19 29.67 -5.73
N GLU A 215 15.49 30.08 -6.94
CA GLU A 215 16.23 31.32 -7.18
C GLU A 215 15.41 32.47 -6.56
N LYS A 216 16.07 33.32 -5.78
CA LYS A 216 15.43 34.56 -5.30
C LYS A 216 15.41 35.52 -6.48
N ASP A 217 14.20 35.80 -6.99
CA ASP A 217 13.97 36.93 -7.90
C ASP A 217 14.33 38.26 -7.24
#